data_79613c20181f22178d857d422a889266
#
_entry.id   79613c20181f22178d857d422a889266
#
_cell.length_a   1.000
_cell.length_b   1.000
_cell.length_c   1.000
_cell.angle_alpha   90.00
_cell.angle_beta   90.00
_cell.angle_gamma   90.00
#
_symmetry.space_group_name_H-M   'P 1'
#
loop_
_entity.id
_entity.type
_entity.pdbx_description
1 polymer ?
#
loop_
_entity_poly.entity_id
_entity_poly.type
_entity_poly.pdbx_seq_one_letter_code
_entity_poly.pdbx_strand_id
1 'polypeptide(L)'
;SEEELRSTADTTYAIFHNLMDITDLIAEKIGLPHDGRCFDIDFEPATMDYVDKVTVKKGTMAGLLIKASTTNGSEPVATIEVRFLLGDEYVSESFLAERPKQGWIEVDVRGVPGSRICHEVYMEEDIIGTWSTGTRAVYAIPGVVAAKAGLLSPLDLPMPHKLASNAQ
;
A
#
# COMPACT_ATOMS: atom_id res chain seq x y z
N SER A 1 -7.51 -15.62 -19.81
CA SER A 1 -7.70 -17.06 -19.48
C SER A 1 -7.45 -17.28 -17.98
N GLU A 2 -7.88 -18.41 -17.44
CA GLU A 2 -7.63 -18.79 -16.03
C GLU A 2 -6.13 -18.94 -15.74
N GLU A 3 -5.37 -19.42 -16.70
CA GLU A 3 -3.91 -19.55 -16.61
C GLU A 3 -3.21 -18.17 -16.52
N GLU A 4 -3.66 -17.21 -17.31
CA GLU A 4 -3.15 -15.82 -17.24
C GLU A 4 -3.45 -15.17 -15.89
N LEU A 5 -4.64 -15.38 -15.32
CA LEU A 5 -4.99 -14.86 -14.00
C LEU A 5 -4.12 -15.50 -12.91
N ARG A 6 -3.88 -16.82 -12.97
CA ARG A 6 -2.97 -17.49 -12.02
C ARG A 6 -1.55 -16.95 -12.14
N SER A 7 -1.01 -16.84 -13.35
CA SER A 7 0.33 -16.29 -13.58
C SER A 7 0.43 -14.85 -13.07
N THR A 8 -0.62 -14.05 -13.23
CA THR A 8 -0.67 -12.69 -12.70
C THR A 8 -0.72 -12.67 -11.17
N ALA A 9 -1.49 -13.56 -10.56
CA ALA A 9 -1.56 -13.71 -9.11
C ALA A 9 -0.21 -14.12 -8.51
N ASP A 10 0.47 -15.10 -9.11
CA ASP A 10 1.80 -15.55 -8.67
C ASP A 10 2.83 -14.41 -8.78
N THR A 11 2.81 -13.65 -9.87
CA THR A 11 3.69 -12.49 -10.06
C THR A 11 3.38 -11.39 -9.05
N THR A 12 2.11 -11.12 -8.81
CA THR A 12 1.66 -10.12 -7.81
C THR A 12 2.11 -10.53 -6.41
N TYR A 13 1.93 -11.80 -6.05
CA TYR A 13 2.41 -12.30 -4.78
C TYR A 13 3.93 -12.14 -4.64
N ALA A 14 4.70 -12.53 -5.66
CA ALA A 14 6.16 -12.39 -5.64
C ALA A 14 6.64 -10.94 -5.44
N ILE A 15 5.88 -9.97 -5.94
CA ILE A 15 6.21 -8.54 -5.80
C ILE A 15 5.79 -7.99 -4.43
N PHE A 16 4.62 -8.37 -3.94
CA PHE A 16 3.96 -7.71 -2.81
C PHE A 16 3.90 -8.53 -1.50
N HIS A 17 4.42 -9.77 -1.48
CA HIS A 17 4.41 -10.59 -0.25
C HIS A 17 5.12 -9.94 0.94
N ASN A 18 6.05 -9.02 0.69
CA ASN A 18 6.73 -8.24 1.72
C ASN A 18 5.80 -7.31 2.52
N LEU A 19 4.59 -7.04 2.04
CA LEU A 19 3.57 -6.32 2.82
C LEU A 19 3.22 -7.08 4.12
N MET A 20 3.30 -8.41 4.11
CA MET A 20 3.10 -9.21 5.33
C MET A 20 4.20 -8.99 6.36
N ASP A 21 5.43 -8.72 5.93
CA ASP A 21 6.51 -8.39 6.86
C ASP A 21 6.27 -7.03 7.53
N ILE A 22 5.64 -6.09 6.81
CA ILE A 22 5.26 -4.79 7.37
C ILE A 22 4.15 -4.94 8.39
N THR A 23 3.13 -5.78 8.12
CA THR A 23 2.05 -6.03 9.07
C THR A 23 2.54 -6.73 10.33
N ASP A 24 3.50 -7.66 10.23
CA ASP A 24 4.15 -8.29 11.38
C ASP A 24 4.91 -7.27 12.23
N LEU A 25 5.73 -6.42 11.58
CA LEU A 25 6.44 -5.35 12.27
C LEU A 25 5.50 -4.41 13.03
N ILE A 26 4.35 -4.09 12.45
CA ILE A 26 3.33 -3.27 13.11
C ILE A 26 2.79 -4.02 14.34
N ALA A 27 2.36 -5.27 14.16
CA ALA A 27 1.81 -6.08 15.24
C ALA A 27 2.80 -6.25 16.40
N GLU A 28 4.07 -6.55 16.10
CA GLU A 28 5.15 -6.66 17.10
C GLU A 28 5.35 -5.35 17.87
N LYS A 29 5.44 -4.21 17.15
CA LYS A 29 5.72 -2.91 17.77
C LYS A 29 4.62 -2.42 18.71
N ILE A 30 3.37 -2.72 18.40
CA ILE A 30 2.23 -2.36 19.27
C ILE A 30 1.87 -3.47 20.26
N GLY A 31 2.61 -4.58 20.24
CA GLY A 31 2.47 -5.67 21.21
C GLY A 31 1.22 -6.52 21.00
N LEU A 32 0.73 -6.65 19.78
CA LEU A 32 -0.41 -7.52 19.46
C LEU A 32 0.07 -8.96 19.28
N PRO A 33 -0.54 -9.94 19.99
CA PRO A 33 -0.26 -11.35 19.77
C PRO A 33 -0.69 -11.75 18.36
N HIS A 34 0.15 -12.52 17.67
CA HIS A 34 -0.12 -13.01 16.31
C HIS A 34 0.59 -14.36 16.09
N ASP A 35 0.03 -15.18 15.21
CA ASP A 35 0.48 -16.54 14.93
C ASP A 35 0.36 -16.96 13.47
N GLY A 36 -0.18 -16.09 12.61
CA GLY A 36 -0.40 -16.38 11.20
C GLY A 36 -0.34 -15.18 10.28
N ARG A 37 -0.39 -15.48 8.98
CA ARG A 37 -0.41 -14.51 7.89
C ARG A 37 -1.47 -14.87 6.86
N CYS A 38 -2.06 -13.87 6.23
CA CYS A 38 -2.99 -14.03 5.12
C CYS A 38 -2.62 -13.06 4.00
N PHE A 39 -2.76 -13.51 2.75
CA PHE A 39 -2.52 -12.69 1.57
C PHE A 39 -3.59 -12.99 0.52
N ASP A 40 -4.39 -11.98 0.20
CA ASP A 40 -5.47 -12.06 -0.75
C ASP A 40 -5.24 -11.10 -1.92
N ILE A 41 -5.65 -11.52 -3.10
CA ILE A 41 -5.58 -10.74 -4.33
C ILE A 41 -6.93 -10.82 -5.04
N ASP A 42 -7.52 -9.64 -5.32
CA ASP A 42 -8.73 -9.51 -6.12
C ASP A 42 -8.44 -8.67 -7.37
N PHE A 43 -9.03 -9.06 -8.50
CA PHE A 43 -8.89 -8.37 -9.77
C PHE A 43 -10.23 -7.71 -10.15
N GLU A 44 -10.17 -6.44 -10.51
CA GLU A 44 -11.32 -5.69 -10.99
C GLU A 44 -11.30 -5.59 -12.52
N PRO A 45 -12.35 -6.05 -13.21
CA PRO A 45 -12.45 -5.92 -14.65
C PRO A 45 -12.76 -4.50 -15.09
N ALA A 46 -12.23 -4.10 -16.24
CA ALA A 46 -12.54 -2.83 -16.88
C ALA A 46 -14.02 -2.73 -17.23
N THR A 47 -14.66 -1.64 -16.85
CA THR A 47 -16.07 -1.34 -17.20
C THR A 47 -16.24 -0.87 -18.64
N MET A 48 -15.17 -0.31 -19.24
CA MET A 48 -15.10 0.18 -20.61
C MET A 48 -13.69 0.00 -21.20
N ASP A 49 -13.53 0.25 -22.48
CA ASP A 49 -12.21 0.26 -23.13
C ASP A 49 -11.40 1.48 -22.67
N TYR A 50 -10.12 1.25 -22.37
CA TYR A 50 -9.11 2.28 -22.14
C TYR A 50 -8.11 2.29 -23.29
N VAL A 51 -7.84 3.46 -23.85
CA VAL A 51 -6.87 3.63 -24.96
C VAL A 51 -6.02 4.87 -24.70
N ASP A 52 -4.74 4.64 -24.40
CA ASP A 52 -3.70 5.67 -24.31
C ASP A 52 -2.37 5.03 -24.70
N LYS A 53 -1.35 5.07 -23.86
CA LYS A 53 -0.05 4.40 -24.07
C LYS A 53 -0.19 2.88 -24.16
N VAL A 54 -1.20 2.34 -23.51
CA VAL A 54 -1.61 0.93 -23.56
C VAL A 54 -3.09 0.85 -23.91
N THR A 55 -3.52 -0.29 -24.47
CA THR A 55 -4.93 -0.56 -24.71
C THR A 55 -5.40 -1.64 -23.76
N VAL A 56 -6.41 -1.33 -22.95
CA VAL A 56 -7.10 -2.27 -22.06
C VAL A 56 -8.53 -2.38 -22.52
N LYS A 57 -8.97 -3.59 -22.81
CA LYS A 57 -10.32 -3.89 -23.29
C LYS A 57 -11.28 -4.08 -22.13
N LYS A 58 -12.53 -3.64 -22.31
CA LYS A 58 -13.61 -3.94 -21.38
C LYS A 58 -13.61 -5.43 -21.00
N GLY A 59 -13.72 -5.71 -19.70
CA GLY A 59 -13.70 -7.07 -19.14
C GLY A 59 -12.30 -7.67 -18.90
N THR A 60 -11.23 -6.95 -19.29
CA THR A 60 -9.87 -7.31 -18.85
C THR A 60 -9.52 -6.57 -17.56
N MET A 61 -8.40 -6.84 -16.95
CA MET A 61 -8.02 -6.26 -15.66
C MET A 61 -7.78 -4.74 -15.75
N ALA A 62 -8.52 -3.97 -14.96
CA ALA A 62 -8.34 -2.52 -14.80
C ALA A 62 -8.02 -2.12 -13.35
N GLY A 63 -8.24 -3.01 -12.40
CA GLY A 63 -7.94 -2.80 -11.00
C GLY A 63 -7.35 -4.04 -10.33
N LEU A 64 -6.61 -3.79 -9.26
CA LEU A 64 -5.97 -4.81 -8.43
C LEU A 64 -6.12 -4.39 -6.97
N LEU A 65 -6.70 -5.26 -6.15
CA LEU A 65 -6.80 -5.12 -4.71
C LEU A 65 -5.93 -6.18 -4.06
N ILE A 66 -4.99 -5.75 -3.24
CA ILE A 66 -4.11 -6.61 -2.46
C ILE A 66 -4.42 -6.38 -0.99
N LYS A 67 -4.60 -7.47 -0.24
CA LYS A 67 -4.71 -7.46 1.22
C LYS A 67 -3.65 -8.37 1.81
N ALA A 68 -2.79 -7.80 2.62
CA ALA A 68 -1.81 -8.53 3.40
C ALA A 68 -2.12 -8.34 4.89
N SER A 69 -2.22 -9.42 5.63
CA SER A 69 -2.61 -9.38 7.03
C SER A 69 -1.73 -10.28 7.88
N THR A 70 -1.40 -9.79 9.08
CA THR A 70 -0.94 -10.61 10.19
C THR A 70 -2.15 -10.96 11.05
N THR A 71 -2.29 -12.23 11.46
CA THR A 71 -3.48 -12.76 12.13
C THR A 71 -3.16 -13.35 13.48
N ASN A 72 -4.19 -13.39 14.34
CA ASN A 72 -4.20 -14.18 15.57
C ASN A 72 -5.36 -15.19 15.45
N GLY A 73 -5.04 -16.44 15.21
CA GLY A 73 -6.01 -17.41 14.71
C GLY A 73 -6.59 -16.97 13.37
N SER A 74 -7.92 -16.81 13.30
CA SER A 74 -8.62 -16.34 12.08
C SER A 74 -8.80 -14.80 12.02
N GLU A 75 -8.47 -14.08 13.09
CA GLU A 75 -8.75 -12.65 13.18
C GLU A 75 -7.55 -11.82 12.72
N PRO A 76 -7.72 -10.88 11.81
CA PRO A 76 -6.66 -9.97 11.40
C PRO A 76 -6.38 -8.97 12.53
N VAL A 77 -5.10 -8.83 12.91
CA VAL A 77 -4.64 -7.86 13.92
C VAL A 77 -3.96 -6.66 13.30
N ALA A 78 -3.33 -6.86 12.16
CA ALA A 78 -2.79 -5.78 11.32
C ALA A 78 -3.03 -6.12 9.86
N THR A 79 -3.55 -5.17 9.08
CA THR A 79 -3.84 -5.34 7.65
C THR A 79 -3.34 -4.14 6.85
N ILE A 80 -2.71 -4.43 5.72
CA ILE A 80 -2.43 -3.46 4.67
C ILE A 80 -3.30 -3.81 3.47
N GLU A 81 -4.10 -2.85 3.02
CA GLU A 81 -4.87 -2.93 1.79
C GLU A 81 -4.31 -1.94 0.77
N VAL A 82 -3.98 -2.42 -0.42
CA VAL A 82 -3.46 -1.59 -1.51
C VAL A 82 -4.35 -1.78 -2.72
N ARG A 83 -4.83 -0.67 -3.29
CA ARG A 83 -5.61 -0.64 -4.52
C ARG A 83 -4.83 0.08 -5.61
N PHE A 84 -4.64 -0.61 -6.72
CA PHE A 84 -4.14 -0.04 -7.95
C PHE A 84 -5.27 -0.05 -8.98
N LEU A 85 -5.41 1.04 -9.73
CA LEU A 85 -6.41 1.14 -10.78
C LEU A 85 -5.90 2.03 -11.92
N LEU A 86 -6.43 1.81 -13.12
CA LEU A 86 -6.12 2.63 -14.30
C LEU A 86 -6.70 4.03 -14.19
N GLY A 87 -7.88 4.16 -13.57
CA GLY A 87 -8.62 5.38 -13.34
C GLY A 87 -10.00 5.04 -12.79
N ASP A 88 -10.60 5.96 -12.06
CA ASP A 88 -11.87 5.76 -11.37
C ASP A 88 -13.00 5.36 -12.33
N GLU A 89 -13.01 5.90 -13.55
CA GLU A 89 -14.01 5.66 -14.58
C GLU A 89 -13.94 4.25 -15.19
N TYR A 90 -12.80 3.56 -15.04
CA TYR A 90 -12.58 2.24 -15.66
C TYR A 90 -12.91 1.05 -14.74
N VAL A 91 -13.21 1.31 -13.50
CA VAL A 91 -13.54 0.30 -12.48
C VAL A 91 -14.96 0.49 -11.96
N SER A 92 -15.50 -0.51 -11.26
CA SER A 92 -16.84 -0.41 -10.68
C SER A 92 -16.89 0.53 -9.47
N GLU A 93 -18.05 1.13 -9.20
CA GLU A 93 -18.27 1.94 -8.00
C GLU A 93 -18.01 1.13 -6.71
N SER A 94 -18.33 -0.16 -6.72
CA SER A 94 -18.07 -1.05 -5.59
C SER A 94 -16.58 -1.27 -5.33
N PHE A 95 -15.76 -1.26 -6.39
CA PHE A 95 -14.30 -1.37 -6.25
C PHE A 95 -13.70 -0.08 -5.68
N LEU A 96 -14.22 1.07 -6.06
CA LEU A 96 -13.78 2.36 -5.52
C LEU A 96 -14.06 2.46 -4.02
N ALA A 97 -15.10 1.78 -3.53
CA ALA A 97 -15.60 1.90 -2.16
C ALA A 97 -15.68 3.39 -1.75
N GLU A 98 -16.54 3.94 -1.11
CA GLU A 98 -16.78 5.34 -0.70
C GLU A 98 -15.52 6.22 -0.44
N ARG A 99 -14.48 6.10 -1.28
CA ARG A 99 -13.17 6.71 -1.07
C ARG A 99 -12.92 7.86 -2.03
N PRO A 100 -12.21 8.91 -1.59
CA PRO A 100 -11.82 10.00 -2.47
C PRO A 100 -10.92 9.53 -3.61
N LYS A 101 -10.92 10.31 -4.67
CA LYS A 101 -10.15 10.08 -5.89
C LYS A 101 -8.66 10.28 -5.61
N GLN A 102 -7.81 9.34 -6.01
CA GLN A 102 -6.34 9.37 -6.06
C GLN A 102 -5.57 9.72 -4.75
N GLY A 103 -4.44 9.07 -4.55
CA GLY A 103 -3.48 9.44 -3.50
C GLY A 103 -3.97 9.33 -2.06
N TRP A 104 -4.87 8.42 -1.79
CA TRP A 104 -5.46 8.23 -0.48
C TRP A 104 -4.67 7.24 0.38
N ILE A 105 -4.41 7.65 1.62
CA ILE A 105 -3.87 6.77 2.66
C ILE A 105 -4.79 6.89 3.88
N GLU A 106 -5.31 5.77 4.34
CA GLU A 106 -6.12 5.70 5.55
C GLU A 106 -5.46 4.78 6.57
N VAL A 107 -5.42 5.22 7.81
CA VAL A 107 -5.04 4.40 8.95
C VAL A 107 -6.24 4.32 9.89
N ASP A 108 -6.81 3.12 10.03
CA ASP A 108 -7.94 2.83 10.93
C ASP A 108 -7.45 1.96 12.09
N VAL A 109 -7.46 2.51 13.28
CA VAL A 109 -7.10 1.82 14.51
C VAL A 109 -8.37 1.48 15.28
N ARG A 110 -8.68 0.19 15.36
CA ARG A 110 -9.84 -0.31 16.10
C ARG A 110 -9.41 -0.66 17.52
N GLY A 111 -10.02 -0.01 18.47
CA GLY A 111 -9.67 -0.21 19.89
C GLY A 111 -10.43 0.77 20.79
N VAL A 112 -9.97 0.93 22.02
CA VAL A 112 -10.55 1.85 22.99
C VAL A 112 -9.44 2.77 23.55
N PRO A 113 -9.37 4.02 23.07
CA PRO A 113 -10.16 4.61 22.00
C PRO A 113 -9.76 4.11 20.61
N GLY A 114 -10.71 4.07 19.67
CA GLY A 114 -10.41 3.91 18.24
C GLY A 114 -9.97 5.23 17.62
N SER A 115 -9.25 5.18 16.50
CA SER A 115 -8.90 6.37 15.73
C SER A 115 -8.87 6.09 14.24
N ARG A 116 -9.22 7.10 13.43
CA ARG A 116 -9.10 7.05 11.97
C ARG A 116 -8.36 8.30 11.50
N ILE A 117 -7.32 8.11 10.73
CA ILE A 117 -6.53 9.17 10.12
C ILE A 117 -6.61 8.99 8.62
N CYS A 118 -7.02 10.03 7.92
CA CYS A 118 -7.09 10.07 6.47
C CYS A 118 -6.07 11.11 5.97
N HIS A 119 -5.25 10.70 5.02
CA HIS A 119 -4.26 11.55 4.38
C HIS A 119 -4.47 11.52 2.87
N GLU A 120 -4.74 12.68 2.31
CA GLU A 120 -4.82 12.86 0.87
C GLU A 120 -3.49 13.43 0.36
N VAL A 121 -2.94 12.83 -0.68
CA VAL A 121 -1.71 13.29 -1.33
C VAL A 121 -2.10 13.89 -2.67
N TYR A 122 -1.86 15.18 -2.83
CA TYR A 122 -2.10 15.90 -4.07
C TYR A 122 -0.77 16.16 -4.77
N MET A 123 -0.71 15.83 -6.06
CA MET A 123 0.39 16.20 -6.93
C MET A 123 -0.18 16.57 -8.31
N GLU A 124 0.42 17.54 -8.95
CA GLU A 124 0.00 18.01 -10.29
C GLU A 124 0.35 17.02 -11.42
N GLU A 125 1.20 16.02 -11.14
CA GLU A 125 1.66 15.01 -12.11
C GLU A 125 1.48 13.58 -11.57
N ASP A 126 1.30 12.61 -12.47
CA ASP A 126 1.07 11.18 -12.18
C ASP A 126 2.28 10.42 -11.60
N ILE A 127 3.16 11.09 -10.87
CA ILE A 127 4.40 10.52 -10.33
C ILE A 127 4.41 10.40 -8.81
N ILE A 128 3.24 10.48 -8.19
CA ILE A 128 3.07 10.45 -6.72
C ILE A 128 3.81 9.27 -6.07
N GLY A 129 3.64 8.06 -6.62
CA GLY A 129 4.25 6.85 -6.07
C GLY A 129 5.77 6.88 -6.08
N THR A 130 6.36 7.31 -7.19
CA THR A 130 7.82 7.37 -7.37
C THR A 130 8.44 8.45 -6.47
N TRP A 131 7.84 9.64 -6.45
CA TRP A 131 8.31 10.74 -5.61
C TRP A 131 8.20 10.44 -4.12
N SER A 132 7.07 9.89 -3.68
CA SER A 132 6.87 9.55 -2.27
C SER A 132 7.86 8.49 -1.78
N THR A 133 8.14 7.48 -2.59
CA THR A 133 9.11 6.42 -2.29
C THR A 133 10.53 6.97 -2.25
N GLY A 134 10.96 7.72 -3.27
CA GLY A 134 12.29 8.31 -3.34
C GLY A 134 12.54 9.32 -2.21
N THR A 135 11.58 10.14 -1.92
CA THR A 135 11.66 11.14 -0.83
C THR A 135 11.85 10.48 0.54
N ARG A 136 11.16 9.38 0.81
CA ARG A 136 11.34 8.63 2.07
C ARG A 136 12.76 8.08 2.22
N ALA A 137 13.34 7.54 1.15
CA ALA A 137 14.72 7.06 1.16
C ALA A 137 15.70 8.19 1.47
N VAL A 138 15.55 9.34 0.80
CA VAL A 138 16.42 10.52 1.04
C VAL A 138 16.29 11.04 2.48
N TYR A 139 15.07 11.12 3.01
CA TYR A 139 14.85 11.60 4.39
C TYR A 139 15.33 10.62 5.46
N ALA A 140 15.50 9.34 5.12
CA ALA A 140 16.07 8.35 6.05
C ALA A 140 17.59 8.50 6.21
N ILE A 141 18.30 9.09 5.24
CA ILE A 141 19.77 9.18 5.22
C ILE A 141 20.35 9.73 6.54
N PRO A 142 19.89 10.89 7.08
CA PRO A 142 20.45 11.41 8.34
C PRO A 142 20.26 10.44 9.51
N GLY A 143 19.09 9.78 9.59
CA GLY A 143 18.82 8.78 10.63
C GLY A 143 19.74 7.57 10.53
N VAL A 144 19.94 7.06 9.33
CA VAL A 144 20.84 5.92 9.07
C VAL A 144 22.29 6.28 9.41
N VAL A 145 22.75 7.46 9.01
CA VAL A 145 24.12 7.93 9.31
C VAL A 145 24.37 8.09 10.80
N ALA A 146 23.36 8.54 11.56
CA ALA A 146 23.45 8.74 13.00
C ALA A 146 23.24 7.44 13.82
N ALA A 147 22.75 6.39 13.21
CA ALA A 147 22.44 5.15 13.89
C ALA A 147 23.71 4.34 14.23
N LYS A 148 23.60 3.44 15.19
CA LYS A 148 24.65 2.46 15.47
C LYS A 148 24.84 1.52 14.28
N ALA A 149 26.07 1.08 14.04
CA ALA A 149 26.36 0.09 13.01
C ALA A 149 25.56 -1.21 13.24
N GLY A 150 24.92 -1.71 12.19
CA GLY A 150 24.08 -2.92 12.26
C GLY A 150 23.02 -2.94 11.18
N LEU A 151 22.16 -3.95 11.24
CA LEU A 151 20.94 -4.04 10.43
C LEU A 151 19.84 -3.26 11.14
N LEU A 152 19.22 -2.34 10.41
CA LEU A 152 18.16 -1.46 10.93
C LEU A 152 16.86 -1.72 10.18
N SER A 153 15.76 -1.72 10.91
CA SER A 153 14.42 -1.66 10.34
C SER A 153 13.95 -0.19 10.22
N PRO A 154 12.94 0.13 9.42
CA PRO A 154 12.35 1.46 9.39
C PRO A 154 11.85 1.96 10.77
N LEU A 155 11.52 1.05 11.67
CA LEU A 155 11.03 1.35 13.02
C LEU A 155 12.16 1.68 14.01
N ASP A 156 13.41 1.40 13.65
CA ASP A 156 14.59 1.76 14.46
C ASP A 156 15.09 3.17 14.13
N LEU A 157 14.56 3.76 13.07
CA LEU A 157 14.92 5.10 12.62
C LEU A 157 13.93 6.14 13.18
N PRO A 158 14.39 7.35 13.49
CA PRO A 158 13.48 8.43 13.83
C PRO A 158 12.53 8.72 12.65
N MET A 159 11.30 9.14 12.94
CA MET A 159 10.38 9.58 11.89
C MET A 159 11.07 10.65 11.04
N PRO A 160 11.07 10.48 9.69
CA PRO A 160 11.70 11.47 8.83
C PRO A 160 10.99 12.81 8.98
N HIS A 161 11.71 13.80 9.44
CA HIS A 161 11.25 15.17 9.48
C HIS A 161 11.57 15.84 8.15
N LYS A 162 10.66 16.68 7.67
CA LYS A 162 10.93 17.56 6.52
C LYS A 162 12.23 18.31 6.80
N LEU A 163 13.24 18.08 5.96
CA LEU A 163 14.40 18.95 5.96
C LEU A 163 13.89 20.37 5.68
N ALA A 164 14.10 21.28 6.60
CA ALA A 164 13.74 22.67 6.38
C ALA A 164 14.39 23.11 5.08
N SER A 165 13.61 23.34 4.03
CA SER A 165 14.12 23.93 2.82
C SER A 165 14.49 25.38 3.16
N ASN A 166 15.77 25.65 3.38
CA ASN A 166 16.31 26.99 3.27
C ASN A 166 16.35 27.41 1.79
N ALA A 167 15.20 27.32 1.12
CA ALA A 167 15.00 27.92 -0.19
C ALA A 167 14.61 29.39 0.09
N GLN A 168 15.61 30.25 0.12
CA GLN A 168 15.45 31.67 -0.19
C GLN A 168 15.45 31.83 -1.71
#